data_1989749b275ce2225da6aa96b72ac5eb
#
_entry.id   1989749b275ce2225da6aa96b72ac5eb
#
_cell.length_a   1.000
_cell.length_b   1.000
_cell.length_c   1.000
_cell.angle_alpha   90.00
_cell.angle_beta   90.00
_cell.angle_gamma   90.00
#
_symmetry.space_group_name_H-M   'P 1'
#
loop_
_entity.id
_entity.type
_entity.pdbx_description
1 polymer ?
#
loop_
_entity_poly.entity_id
_entity_poly.type
_entity_poly.pdbx_seq_one_letter_code
_entity_poly.pdbx_strand_id
1 'polypeptide(L)' 'MNQYDRQYFKDAVLGTQSRHTEHCDVEYNEDLDVYMLFKNGKLVGEAKVLADGQVVIY' A
#
# COMPACT_ATOMS: atom_id res chain seq x y z
N MET A 1 -3.66 3.52 11.05
CA MET A 1 -4.21 3.60 9.68
C MET A 1 -5.65 3.14 9.72
N ASN A 2 -6.57 3.92 9.17
CA ASN A 2 -7.98 3.54 9.21
C ASN A 2 -8.30 2.55 8.09
N GLN A 3 -9.52 2.00 8.12
CA GLN A 3 -9.86 0.94 7.16
C GLN A 3 -9.94 1.44 5.73
N TYR A 4 -10.26 2.71 5.51
CA TYR A 4 -10.33 3.26 4.16
C TYR A 4 -8.92 3.35 3.56
N ASP A 5 -7.95 3.81 4.35
CA ASP A 5 -6.58 3.89 3.89
C ASP A 5 -6.03 2.51 3.62
N ARG A 6 -6.32 1.54 4.50
CA ARG A 6 -5.86 0.17 4.30
C ARG A 6 -6.40 -0.40 3.00
N GLN A 7 -7.67 -0.16 2.72
CA GLN A 7 -8.27 -0.66 1.48
C GLN A 7 -7.66 0.02 0.27
N TYR A 8 -7.43 1.33 0.35
CA TYR A 8 -6.78 2.03 -0.73
C TYR A 8 -5.40 1.45 -1.01
N PHE A 9 -4.61 1.23 0.04
CA PHE A 9 -3.26 0.70 -0.15
C PHE A 9 -3.29 -0.72 -0.72
N LYS A 10 -4.21 -1.56 -0.28
CA LYS A 10 -4.33 -2.91 -0.84
C LYS A 10 -4.65 -2.84 -2.32
N ASP A 11 -5.58 -2.00 -2.70
CA ASP A 11 -5.98 -1.87 -4.10
C ASP A 11 -4.83 -1.33 -4.94
N ALA A 12 -4.10 -0.36 -4.42
CA ALA A 12 -2.99 0.23 -5.13
C ALA A 12 -1.86 -0.79 -5.34
N VAL A 13 -1.56 -1.57 -4.30
CA VAL A 13 -0.52 -2.59 -4.37
C VAL A 13 -0.85 -3.63 -5.41
N LEU A 14 -2.13 -4.00 -5.51
CA LEU A 14 -2.55 -5.00 -6.48
C LEU A 14 -2.76 -4.40 -7.88
N GLY A 15 -2.58 -3.10 -8.02
CA GLY A 15 -2.76 -2.45 -9.30
C GLY A 15 -4.21 -2.20 -9.67
N THR A 16 -5.13 -2.37 -8.70
CA THR A 16 -6.53 -2.15 -8.95
C THR A 16 -7.00 -0.85 -8.32
N GLN A 17 -6.11 0.13 -8.28
CA GLN A 17 -6.36 1.37 -7.64
C GLN A 17 -7.63 2.01 -8.06
N SER A 18 -8.50 2.32 -7.13
CA SER A 18 -9.69 2.99 -7.45
C SER A 18 -9.42 4.44 -7.10
N ARG A 19 -10.33 5.33 -7.18
CA ARG A 19 -10.16 6.62 -6.86
C ARG A 19 -9.95 6.76 -5.51
N HIS A 20 -9.18 7.54 -5.01
CA HIS A 20 -8.85 7.57 -3.78
C HIS A 20 -8.37 8.81 -3.32
N THR A 21 -7.82 8.99 -2.19
CA THR A 21 -7.37 10.22 -1.70
C THR A 21 -6.11 10.57 -2.41
N GLU A 22 -5.90 11.82 -2.69
CA GLU A 22 -4.71 12.23 -3.35
C GLU A 22 -3.56 12.34 -2.39
N HIS A 23 -3.75 11.99 -1.13
CA HIS A 23 -2.69 12.09 -0.14
C HIS A 23 -2.00 10.76 0.13
N CYS A 24 -2.42 9.68 -0.50
CA CYS A 24 -1.85 8.37 -0.28
C CYS A 24 -1.02 7.94 -1.48
N ASP A 25 0.19 7.46 -1.23
CA ASP A 25 1.08 6.99 -2.27
C ASP A 25 1.67 5.66 -1.89
N VAL A 26 2.04 4.87 -2.89
CA VAL A 26 2.69 3.58 -2.69
C VAL A 26 3.94 3.55 -3.54
N GLU A 27 5.06 3.15 -2.93
CA GLU A 27 6.30 2.97 -3.67
C GLU A 27 6.84 1.57 -3.41
N TYR A 28 7.30 0.91 -4.44
CA TYR A 28 7.86 -0.42 -4.30
C TYR A 28 9.35 -0.33 -4.04
N ASN A 29 9.82 -1.04 -3.01
CA ASN A 29 11.23 -1.13 -2.69
C ASN A 29 11.70 -2.50 -3.12
N GLU A 30 12.42 -2.58 -4.23
CA GLU A 30 12.83 -3.87 -4.77
C GLU A 30 13.93 -4.54 -3.96
N ASP A 31 14.71 -3.79 -3.20
CA ASP A 31 15.75 -4.38 -2.39
C ASP A 31 15.18 -5.22 -1.26
N LEU A 32 14.08 -4.76 -0.69
CA LEU A 32 13.44 -5.46 0.42
C LEU A 32 12.21 -6.24 -0.03
N ASP A 33 11.78 -6.05 -1.28
CA ASP A 33 10.60 -6.68 -1.82
C ASP A 33 9.36 -6.34 -0.99
N VAL A 34 9.22 -5.08 -0.65
CA VAL A 34 8.05 -4.59 0.08
C VAL A 34 7.55 -3.32 -0.57
N TYR A 35 6.28 -3.01 -0.35
CA TYR A 35 5.70 -1.76 -0.78
C TYR A 35 5.68 -0.81 0.39
N MET A 36 6.15 0.41 0.17
CA MET A 36 6.19 1.43 1.21
C MET A 36 4.97 2.31 1.06
N LEU A 37 4.24 2.49 2.15
CA LEU A 37 2.95 3.18 2.13
C LEU A 37 3.11 4.56 2.74
N PHE A 38 2.74 5.58 1.97
CA PHE A 38 2.88 6.96 2.42
C PHE A 38 1.53 7.64 2.48
N LYS A 39 1.35 8.48 3.48
CA LYS A 39 0.19 9.34 3.57
C LYS A 39 0.66 10.73 3.94
N ASN A 40 0.28 11.72 3.14
CA ASN A 40 0.71 13.11 3.32
C ASN A 40 2.23 13.21 3.37
N GLY A 41 2.91 12.42 2.54
CA GLY A 41 4.37 12.45 2.46
C GLY A 41 5.10 11.74 3.57
N LYS A 42 4.38 11.06 4.47
CA LYS A 42 5.01 10.35 5.58
C LYS A 42 4.80 8.86 5.43
N LEU A 43 5.85 8.10 5.76
CA LEU A 43 5.75 6.64 5.75
C LEU A 43 4.83 6.20 6.88
N VAL A 44 3.74 5.52 6.53
CA VAL A 44 2.76 5.07 7.52
C VAL A 44 2.70 3.55 7.64
N GLY A 45 3.38 2.83 6.77
CA GLY A 45 3.40 1.38 6.87
C GLY A 45 4.08 0.76 5.68
N GLU A 46 4.08 -0.57 5.67
CA GLU A 46 4.65 -1.35 4.58
C GLU A 46 3.69 -2.48 4.26
N ALA A 47 3.77 -2.99 3.05
CA ALA A 47 2.91 -4.07 2.61
C ALA A 47 3.69 -5.08 1.82
N LYS A 48 3.24 -6.33 1.88
CA LYS A 48 3.78 -7.41 1.06
C LYS A 48 2.65 -8.15 0.39
N VAL A 49 2.92 -8.66 -0.80
CA VAL A 49 1.98 -9.52 -1.49
C VAL A 49 2.44 -10.95 -1.29
N LEU A 50 1.58 -11.79 -0.74
CA LEU A 50 1.90 -13.18 -0.47
C LEU A 50 1.74 -14.01 -1.74
N ALA A 51 2.22 -15.24 -1.69
CA ALA A 51 2.19 -16.13 -2.84
C ALA A 51 0.77 -16.38 -3.36
N ASP A 52 -0.21 -16.32 -2.48
CA ASP A 52 -1.60 -16.53 -2.87
C ASP A 52 -2.30 -15.25 -3.34
N GLY A 53 -1.57 -14.16 -3.41
CA GLY A 53 -2.13 -12.89 -3.90
C GLY A 53 -2.69 -11.99 -2.83
N GLN A 54 -2.62 -12.40 -1.55
CA GLN A 54 -3.12 -11.54 -0.49
C GLN A 54 -2.11 -10.46 -0.14
N VAL A 55 -2.61 -9.30 0.23
CA VAL A 55 -1.77 -8.19 0.66
C VAL A 55 -1.80 -8.09 2.18
N VAL A 56 -0.61 -8.13 2.78
CA VAL A 56 -0.47 -7.98 4.23
C VAL A 56 0.13 -6.61 4.49
N ILE A 57 -0.49 -5.84 5.36
CA ILE A 57 0.00 -4.51 5.74
C ILE A 57 0.55 -4.58 7.15
N TYR A 58 1.75 -4.08 7.31
CA TYR A 58 2.42 -4.09 8.60
C TYR A 58 2.28 -2.76 9.31
#